data_358ca7e3505494f3bfd21f350e71b3d3
#
_entry.id   358ca7e3505494f3bfd21f350e71b3d3
#
_cell.length_a   1.000
_cell.length_b   1.000
_cell.length_c   1.000
_cell.angle_alpha   90.00
_cell.angle_beta   90.00
_cell.angle_gamma   90.00
#
_symmetry.space_group_name_H-M   'P 1'
#
loop_
_entity.id
_entity.type
_entity.pdbx_description
1 polymer ?
#
loop_
_entity_poly.entity_id
_entity_poly.type
_entity_poly.pdbx_seq_one_letter_code
_entity_poly.pdbx_strand_id
1 'polypeptide(L)'
;MRADPALEDVPFILVSSETRPQALDPVRQSGVCAIVPKPFTPEQLGQAINATRDMRAVEPLADIDLDLDDLKVLLVDDSPHARRCIRQVLEQLGLRHFIEAGDGAEAAAILGDTMVDLVVTDYNMPEMDGKALVEHIRQHSWQTSVPVLMVTSEQDASRLAAIENAGVSGICDKPFDPGTVRRLLQRALARG
;
A
#
# COMPACT_ATOMS: atom_id res chain seq x y z
N MET A 1 -21.68 -1.09 -5.97
CA MET A 1 -21.09 -2.09 -5.09
C MET A 1 -20.41 -1.42 -3.90
N ARG A 2 -19.48 -0.50 -4.08
CA ARG A 2 -18.74 0.12 -2.96
C ARG A 2 -19.53 1.13 -2.11
N ALA A 3 -20.68 1.59 -2.60
CA ALA A 3 -21.61 2.43 -1.82
C ALA A 3 -22.58 1.63 -0.92
N ASP A 4 -22.51 0.30 -0.97
CA ASP A 4 -23.31 -0.58 -0.13
C ASP A 4 -22.44 -1.15 1.01
N PRO A 5 -22.73 -0.81 2.28
CA PRO A 5 -21.94 -1.28 3.42
C PRO A 5 -21.85 -2.81 3.52
N ALA A 6 -22.85 -3.53 3.03
CA ALA A 6 -22.84 -5.00 3.04
C ALA A 6 -21.84 -5.61 2.03
N LEU A 7 -21.39 -4.83 1.04
CA LEU A 7 -20.47 -5.27 -0.02
C LEU A 7 -19.10 -4.58 0.08
N GLU A 8 -18.92 -3.74 1.07
CA GLU A 8 -17.72 -2.93 1.22
C GLU A 8 -16.45 -3.79 1.41
N ASP A 9 -16.57 -4.87 2.17
CA ASP A 9 -15.49 -5.80 2.48
C ASP A 9 -15.38 -7.00 1.53
N VAL A 10 -16.25 -7.05 0.51
CA VAL A 10 -16.22 -8.15 -0.46
C VAL A 10 -15.07 -7.94 -1.44
N PRO A 11 -14.05 -8.82 -1.47
CA PRO A 11 -12.97 -8.74 -2.45
C PRO A 11 -13.54 -8.96 -3.86
N PHE A 12 -13.09 -8.17 -4.83
CA PHE A 12 -13.54 -8.31 -6.20
C PHE A 12 -12.38 -8.33 -7.19
N ILE A 13 -12.57 -9.09 -8.26
CA ILE A 13 -11.65 -9.21 -9.39
C ILE A 13 -12.32 -8.52 -10.58
N LEU A 14 -11.62 -7.60 -11.23
CA LEU A 14 -12.09 -7.02 -12.48
C LEU A 14 -11.63 -7.88 -13.66
N VAL A 15 -12.56 -8.27 -14.53
CA VAL A 15 -12.28 -8.91 -15.81
C VAL A 15 -12.61 -7.94 -16.93
N SER A 16 -11.59 -7.46 -17.66
CA SER A 16 -11.76 -6.38 -18.65
C SER A 16 -11.02 -6.67 -19.95
N SER A 17 -11.57 -6.18 -21.08
CA SER A 17 -10.86 -6.10 -22.36
C SER A 17 -9.97 -4.85 -22.47
N GLU A 18 -10.11 -3.91 -21.54
CA GLU A 18 -9.23 -2.75 -21.46
C GLU A 18 -7.87 -3.18 -20.89
N THR A 19 -6.80 -2.83 -21.59
CA THR A 19 -5.43 -3.20 -21.22
C THR A 19 -4.53 -1.97 -21.05
N ARG A 20 -5.03 -0.77 -21.39
CA ARG A 20 -4.25 0.46 -21.25
C ARG A 20 -4.09 0.82 -19.77
N PRO A 21 -2.86 0.99 -19.27
CA PRO A 21 -2.61 1.31 -17.86
C PRO A 21 -3.40 2.50 -17.37
N GLN A 22 -3.39 3.62 -18.10
CA GLN A 22 -4.08 4.85 -17.73
C GLN A 22 -5.61 4.70 -17.57
N ALA A 23 -6.24 3.80 -18.36
CA ALA A 23 -7.67 3.53 -18.24
C ALA A 23 -8.00 2.63 -17.04
N LEU A 24 -7.03 1.86 -16.55
CA LEU A 24 -7.17 0.95 -15.43
C LEU A 24 -6.76 1.58 -14.08
N ASP A 25 -6.06 2.72 -14.08
CA ASP A 25 -5.61 3.40 -12.88
C ASP A 25 -6.75 3.75 -11.91
N PRO A 26 -7.89 4.31 -12.34
CA PRO A 26 -9.00 4.56 -11.41
C PRO A 26 -9.57 3.27 -10.79
N VAL A 27 -9.46 2.16 -11.51
CA VAL A 27 -9.91 0.85 -11.03
C VAL A 27 -8.92 0.27 -10.01
N ARG A 28 -7.62 0.42 -10.25
CA ARG A 28 -6.58 0.03 -9.31
C ARG A 28 -6.69 0.81 -8.00
N GLN A 29 -6.96 2.11 -8.11
CA GLN A 29 -7.22 2.98 -6.96
C GLN A 29 -8.52 2.65 -6.22
N SER A 30 -9.51 2.03 -6.87
CA SER A 30 -10.77 1.61 -6.22
C SER A 30 -10.63 0.37 -5.32
N GLY A 31 -9.44 -0.19 -5.15
CA GLY A 31 -9.18 -1.36 -4.30
C GLY A 31 -9.65 -2.68 -4.92
N VAL A 32 -9.50 -2.84 -6.23
CA VAL A 32 -9.66 -4.14 -6.89
C VAL A 32 -8.55 -5.09 -6.43
N CYS A 33 -8.89 -6.34 -6.12
CA CYS A 33 -7.92 -7.34 -5.66
C CYS A 33 -7.05 -7.87 -6.80
N ALA A 34 -7.60 -7.98 -8.00
CA ALA A 34 -6.88 -8.36 -9.21
C ALA A 34 -7.58 -7.85 -10.46
N ILE A 35 -6.82 -7.65 -11.53
CA ILE A 35 -7.33 -7.31 -12.87
C ILE A 35 -6.91 -8.42 -13.82
N VAL A 36 -7.90 -9.05 -14.47
CA VAL A 36 -7.68 -10.12 -15.43
C VAL A 36 -8.05 -9.61 -16.84
N PRO A 37 -7.08 -9.48 -17.77
CA PRO A 37 -7.35 -9.03 -19.12
C PRO A 37 -8.09 -10.10 -19.93
N LYS A 38 -8.99 -9.70 -20.82
CA LYS A 38 -9.62 -10.58 -21.81
C LYS A 38 -8.83 -10.56 -23.12
N PRO A 39 -8.64 -11.73 -23.79
CA PRO A 39 -8.99 -13.08 -23.34
C PRO A 39 -8.04 -13.59 -22.24
N PHE A 40 -8.55 -14.37 -21.31
CA PHE A 40 -7.77 -14.95 -20.21
C PHE A 40 -7.77 -16.48 -20.25
N THR A 41 -6.72 -17.07 -19.69
CA THR A 41 -6.63 -18.52 -19.51
C THR A 41 -7.16 -18.92 -18.13
N PRO A 42 -7.52 -20.22 -17.93
CA PRO A 42 -7.89 -20.71 -16.61
C PRO A 42 -6.81 -20.49 -15.55
N GLU A 43 -5.54 -20.55 -15.94
CA GLU A 43 -4.38 -20.32 -15.06
C GLU A 43 -4.33 -18.87 -14.58
N GLN A 44 -4.56 -17.90 -15.47
CA GLN A 44 -4.60 -16.47 -15.13
C GLN A 44 -5.74 -16.14 -14.17
N LEU A 45 -6.93 -16.73 -14.42
CA LEU A 45 -8.05 -16.57 -13.51
C LEU A 45 -7.77 -17.26 -12.17
N GLY A 46 -7.17 -18.45 -12.18
CA GLY A 46 -6.75 -19.17 -10.99
C GLY A 46 -5.75 -18.37 -10.15
N GLN A 47 -4.77 -17.73 -10.77
CA GLN A 47 -3.81 -16.86 -10.09
C GLN A 47 -4.51 -15.65 -9.42
N ALA A 48 -5.44 -15.00 -10.13
CA ALA A 48 -6.21 -13.89 -9.56
C ALA A 48 -7.09 -14.31 -8.37
N ILE A 49 -7.72 -15.49 -8.45
CA ILE A 49 -8.50 -16.06 -7.35
C ILE A 49 -7.59 -16.42 -6.17
N ASN A 50 -6.44 -17.04 -6.43
CA ASN A 50 -5.48 -17.40 -5.39
C ASN A 50 -4.91 -16.15 -4.72
N ALA A 51 -4.51 -15.13 -5.47
CA ALA A 51 -4.08 -13.85 -4.90
C ALA A 51 -5.16 -13.26 -3.97
N THR A 52 -6.43 -13.36 -4.34
CA THR A 52 -7.56 -12.92 -3.51
C THR A 52 -7.77 -13.80 -2.27
N ARG A 53 -7.45 -15.10 -2.35
CA ARG A 53 -7.51 -16.03 -1.20
C ARG A 53 -6.29 -15.85 -0.29
N ASP A 54 -5.11 -15.64 -0.87
CA ASP A 54 -3.86 -15.43 -0.14
C ASP A 54 -3.89 -14.12 0.65
N MET A 55 -4.68 -13.13 0.21
CA MET A 55 -5.04 -11.97 1.04
C MET A 55 -5.75 -12.34 2.36
N ARG A 56 -6.31 -13.54 2.48
CA ARG A 56 -6.96 -14.07 3.70
C ARG A 56 -6.11 -15.09 4.47
N ALA A 57 -5.02 -15.57 3.89
CA ALA A 57 -4.17 -16.64 4.44
C ALA A 57 -2.71 -16.20 4.57
N VAL A 58 -2.48 -14.95 5.01
CA VAL A 58 -1.13 -14.43 5.22
C VAL A 58 -0.58 -15.00 6.51
N GLU A 59 0.59 -15.67 6.44
CA GLU A 59 1.29 -16.07 7.64
C GLU A 59 1.84 -14.82 8.36
N PRO A 60 1.68 -14.73 9.70
CA PRO A 60 2.23 -13.62 10.47
C PRO A 60 3.74 -13.47 10.28
N LEU A 61 4.26 -12.28 10.54
CA LEU A 61 5.69 -11.96 10.48
C LEU A 61 6.44 -12.56 11.69
N ALA A 62 6.37 -13.88 11.87
CA ALA A 62 6.96 -14.58 13.03
C ALA A 62 8.50 -14.52 13.07
N ASP A 63 9.15 -14.13 11.97
CA ASP A 63 10.61 -14.12 11.85
C ASP A 63 11.24 -12.75 12.18
N ILE A 64 10.45 -11.78 12.64
CA ILE A 64 10.95 -10.47 13.07
C ILE A 64 10.99 -10.47 14.59
N ASP A 65 12.17 -10.21 15.16
CA ASP A 65 12.41 -10.10 16.60
C ASP A 65 11.93 -8.72 17.14
N LEU A 66 10.77 -8.28 16.67
CA LEU A 66 10.08 -7.05 17.07
C LEU A 66 8.65 -7.37 17.48
N ASP A 67 8.18 -6.72 18.51
CA ASP A 67 6.77 -6.78 18.92
C ASP A 67 5.94 -5.96 17.92
N LEU A 68 5.34 -6.65 16.96
CA LEU A 68 4.54 -6.03 15.88
C LEU A 68 3.26 -5.39 16.42
N ASP A 69 2.79 -5.86 17.58
CA ASP A 69 1.57 -5.34 18.22
C ASP A 69 1.75 -3.89 18.71
N ASP A 70 2.99 -3.47 18.99
CA ASP A 70 3.29 -2.11 19.49
C ASP A 70 3.60 -1.11 18.36
N LEU A 71 3.85 -1.58 17.14
CA LEU A 71 4.25 -0.71 16.03
C LEU A 71 3.08 0.16 15.52
N LYS A 72 3.30 1.47 15.45
CA LYS A 72 2.37 2.44 14.89
C LYS A 72 2.63 2.66 13.41
N VAL A 73 1.61 2.41 12.60
CA VAL A 73 1.65 2.57 11.14
C VAL A 73 0.82 3.75 10.70
N LEU A 74 1.42 4.67 9.95
CA LEU A 74 0.71 5.74 9.26
C LEU A 74 0.35 5.29 7.85
N LEU A 75 -0.96 5.18 7.55
CA LEU A 75 -1.50 4.86 6.24
C LEU A 75 -1.95 6.12 5.53
N VAL A 76 -1.39 6.38 4.35
CA VAL A 76 -1.65 7.58 3.57
C VAL A 76 -2.13 7.22 2.17
N ASP A 77 -3.39 7.48 1.87
CA ASP A 77 -4.01 7.26 0.56
C ASP A 77 -5.30 8.09 0.50
N ASP A 78 -5.61 8.72 -0.61
CA ASP A 78 -6.81 9.55 -0.76
C ASP A 78 -8.10 8.72 -0.84
N SER A 79 -7.98 7.43 -1.14
CA SER A 79 -9.09 6.49 -1.16
C SER A 79 -9.27 5.80 0.21
N PRO A 80 -10.36 6.07 0.95
CA PRO A 80 -10.66 5.35 2.21
C PRO A 80 -10.73 3.84 2.03
N HIS A 81 -11.14 3.40 0.83
CA HIS A 81 -11.21 1.99 0.50
C HIS A 81 -9.82 1.38 0.32
N ALA A 82 -8.90 2.06 -0.37
CA ALA A 82 -7.52 1.60 -0.50
C ALA A 82 -6.85 1.50 0.88
N ARG A 83 -7.02 2.51 1.76
CA ARG A 83 -6.53 2.45 3.14
C ARG A 83 -7.03 1.22 3.88
N ARG A 84 -8.34 0.91 3.75
CA ARG A 84 -8.92 -0.28 4.38
C ARG A 84 -8.31 -1.59 3.86
N CYS A 85 -8.12 -1.72 2.54
CA CYS A 85 -7.48 -2.90 1.95
C CYS A 85 -6.03 -3.07 2.44
N ILE A 86 -5.25 -2.00 2.46
CA ILE A 86 -3.88 -2.00 2.96
C ILE A 86 -3.86 -2.40 4.44
N ARG A 87 -4.72 -1.79 5.25
CA ARG A 87 -4.86 -2.08 6.66
C ARG A 87 -5.17 -3.55 6.92
N GLN A 88 -6.14 -4.15 6.19
CA GLN A 88 -6.49 -5.56 6.35
C GLN A 88 -5.29 -6.49 6.10
N VAL A 89 -4.47 -6.22 5.09
CA VAL A 89 -3.26 -6.99 4.83
C VAL A 89 -2.24 -6.83 5.96
N LEU A 90 -2.03 -5.62 6.44
CA LEU A 90 -1.10 -5.35 7.53
C LEU A 90 -1.56 -5.94 8.87
N GLU A 91 -2.87 -5.94 9.14
CA GLU A 91 -3.47 -6.60 10.30
C GLU A 91 -3.24 -8.12 10.28
N GLN A 92 -3.32 -8.74 9.10
CA GLN A 92 -3.02 -10.17 8.95
C GLN A 92 -1.54 -10.49 9.17
N LEU A 93 -0.65 -9.54 8.88
CA LEU A 93 0.78 -9.65 9.15
C LEU A 93 1.15 -9.44 10.62
N GLY A 94 0.21 -9.00 11.47
CA GLY A 94 0.38 -8.83 12.90
C GLY A 94 0.38 -7.39 13.41
N LEU A 95 0.34 -6.38 12.51
CA LEU A 95 0.29 -4.97 12.90
C LEU A 95 -1.11 -4.60 13.43
N ARG A 96 -1.18 -3.74 14.47
CA ARG A 96 -2.45 -3.42 15.16
C ARG A 96 -2.76 -1.94 15.27
N HIS A 97 -1.77 -1.07 15.32
CA HIS A 97 -1.97 0.35 15.55
C HIS A 97 -1.81 1.14 14.26
N PHE A 98 -2.92 1.71 13.78
CA PHE A 98 -2.98 2.46 12.53
C PHE A 98 -3.46 3.89 12.78
N ILE A 99 -2.79 4.84 12.12
CA ILE A 99 -3.21 6.22 11.96
C ILE A 99 -3.43 6.42 10.46
N GLU A 100 -4.49 7.10 10.07
CA GLU A 100 -4.85 7.30 8.68
C GLU A 100 -4.77 8.77 8.29
N ALA A 101 -4.32 9.04 7.07
CA ALA A 101 -4.30 10.35 6.43
C ALA A 101 -4.83 10.26 5.00
N GLY A 102 -5.54 11.28 4.54
CA GLY A 102 -6.14 11.34 3.21
C GLY A 102 -5.20 11.89 2.14
N ASP A 103 -4.10 12.52 2.54
CA ASP A 103 -3.08 13.07 1.64
C ASP A 103 -1.74 13.27 2.36
N GLY A 104 -0.71 13.66 1.61
CA GLY A 104 0.63 13.88 2.16
C GLY A 104 0.72 15.09 3.11
N ALA A 105 -0.13 16.10 2.97
CA ALA A 105 -0.11 17.27 3.84
C ALA A 105 -0.67 16.93 5.22
N GLU A 106 -1.77 16.18 5.29
CA GLU A 106 -2.32 15.64 6.53
C GLU A 106 -1.30 14.69 7.20
N ALA A 107 -0.67 13.82 6.43
CA ALA A 107 0.38 12.92 6.92
C ALA A 107 1.58 13.68 7.50
N ALA A 108 2.04 14.75 6.84
CA ALA A 108 3.13 15.59 7.33
C ALA A 108 2.79 16.26 8.66
N ALA A 109 1.54 16.74 8.82
CA ALA A 109 1.06 17.32 10.08
C ALA A 109 1.05 16.27 11.21
N ILE A 110 0.54 15.06 10.94
CA ILE A 110 0.55 13.94 11.91
C ILE A 110 1.98 13.60 12.34
N LEU A 111 2.91 13.52 11.40
CA LEU A 111 4.33 13.22 11.66
C LEU A 111 5.04 14.30 12.48
N GLY A 112 4.52 15.55 12.47
CA GLY A 112 5.00 16.64 13.30
C GLY A 112 4.75 16.42 14.79
N ASP A 113 3.63 15.78 15.14
CA ASP A 113 3.15 15.65 16.50
C ASP A 113 3.18 14.19 17.03
N THR A 114 3.26 13.21 16.14
CA THR A 114 3.12 11.79 16.51
C THR A 114 4.29 10.98 15.96
N MET A 115 4.91 10.19 16.84
CA MET A 115 5.91 9.21 16.44
C MET A 115 5.22 8.00 15.79
N VAL A 116 5.74 7.59 14.63
CA VAL A 116 5.31 6.38 13.94
C VAL A 116 6.52 5.52 13.57
N ASP A 117 6.31 4.21 13.48
CA ASP A 117 7.37 3.24 13.21
C ASP A 117 7.43 2.84 11.75
N LEU A 118 6.35 3.11 11.01
CA LEU A 118 6.24 2.81 9.57
C LEU A 118 5.27 3.79 8.91
N VAL A 119 5.62 4.25 7.72
CA VAL A 119 4.71 4.98 6.82
C VAL A 119 4.43 4.10 5.60
N VAL A 120 3.16 3.93 5.26
CA VAL A 120 2.71 3.29 4.02
C VAL A 120 1.91 4.32 3.24
N THR A 121 2.39 4.73 2.08
CA THR A 121 1.80 5.84 1.31
C THR A 121 1.51 5.46 -0.13
N ASP A 122 0.38 5.95 -0.67
CA ASP A 122 0.19 6.00 -2.12
C ASP A 122 1.13 7.04 -2.74
N TYR A 123 1.38 6.88 -4.03
CA TYR A 123 2.12 7.85 -4.83
C TYR A 123 1.22 9.01 -5.28
N ASN A 124 0.04 8.69 -5.85
CA ASN A 124 -0.85 9.66 -6.47
C ASN A 124 -1.92 10.16 -5.49
N MET A 125 -1.66 11.28 -4.84
CA MET A 125 -2.60 11.91 -3.91
C MET A 125 -2.75 13.40 -4.23
N PRO A 126 -3.88 14.04 -3.89
CA PRO A 126 -4.06 15.48 -4.00
C PRO A 126 -3.15 16.23 -3.02
N GLU A 127 -3.05 17.54 -3.17
CA GLU A 127 -2.31 18.49 -2.33
C GLU A 127 -0.82 18.18 -2.24
N MET A 128 -0.43 17.06 -1.63
CA MET A 128 0.95 16.58 -1.53
C MET A 128 0.99 15.10 -1.93
N ASP A 129 1.67 14.79 -3.03
CA ASP A 129 1.86 13.42 -3.49
C ASP A 129 2.82 12.62 -2.59
N GLY A 130 2.87 11.30 -2.81
CA GLY A 130 3.69 10.42 -1.98
C GLY A 130 5.18 10.71 -2.08
N LYS A 131 5.69 11.15 -3.25
CA LYS A 131 7.10 11.53 -3.41
C LYS A 131 7.41 12.78 -2.60
N ALA A 132 6.58 13.81 -2.70
CA ALA A 132 6.76 15.05 -1.93
C ALA A 132 6.68 14.79 -0.41
N LEU A 133 5.80 13.88 0.03
CA LEU A 133 5.74 13.42 1.41
C LEU A 133 7.07 12.77 1.86
N VAL A 134 7.64 11.87 1.05
CA VAL A 134 8.92 11.22 1.37
C VAL A 134 10.03 12.26 1.46
N GLU A 135 10.12 13.18 0.52
CA GLU A 135 11.10 14.29 0.54
C GLU A 135 10.93 15.15 1.78
N HIS A 136 9.69 15.48 2.16
CA HIS A 136 9.39 16.19 3.40
C HIS A 136 9.87 15.43 4.63
N ILE A 137 9.58 14.13 4.73
CA ILE A 137 10.03 13.28 5.83
C ILE A 137 11.55 13.31 5.94
N ARG A 138 12.27 13.13 4.84
CA ARG A 138 13.74 13.05 4.83
C ARG A 138 14.45 14.38 5.12
N GLN A 139 13.82 15.52 4.80
CA GLN A 139 14.45 16.84 4.87
C GLN A 139 13.95 17.71 6.01
N HIS A 140 12.71 17.56 6.42
CA HIS A 140 12.02 18.50 7.33
C HIS A 140 11.41 17.86 8.58
N SER A 141 11.18 16.54 8.58
CA SER A 141 10.64 15.86 9.76
C SER A 141 11.74 15.59 10.79
N TRP A 142 11.38 15.53 12.05
CA TRP A 142 12.25 15.02 13.11
C TRP A 142 12.41 13.49 13.05
N GLN A 143 11.54 12.81 12.30
CA GLN A 143 11.56 11.35 12.04
C GLN A 143 12.20 11.02 10.69
N THR A 144 13.35 11.59 10.39
CA THR A 144 14.00 11.47 9.05
C THR A 144 14.30 10.04 8.64
N SER A 145 14.45 9.10 9.57
CA SER A 145 14.82 7.70 9.32
C SER A 145 13.61 6.75 9.32
N VAL A 146 12.39 7.23 9.55
CA VAL A 146 11.22 6.36 9.57
C VAL A 146 11.11 5.57 8.25
N PRO A 147 10.91 4.24 8.30
CA PRO A 147 10.71 3.45 7.10
C PRO A 147 9.47 3.92 6.34
N VAL A 148 9.60 4.06 5.01
CA VAL A 148 8.48 4.44 4.13
C VAL A 148 8.33 3.39 3.04
N LEU A 149 7.17 2.74 2.99
CA LEU A 149 6.75 1.88 1.90
C LEU A 149 5.80 2.65 0.99
N MET A 150 6.12 2.72 -0.30
CA MET A 150 5.25 3.32 -1.29
C MET A 150 4.45 2.26 -2.01
N VAL A 151 3.15 2.44 -2.08
CA VAL A 151 2.21 1.58 -2.80
C VAL A 151 1.73 2.36 -4.02
N THR A 152 1.99 1.86 -5.23
CA THR A 152 1.69 2.63 -6.44
C THR A 152 1.24 1.74 -7.59
N SER A 153 0.44 2.30 -8.50
CA SER A 153 0.16 1.73 -9.82
C SER A 153 1.10 2.27 -10.91
N GLU A 154 2.06 3.12 -10.54
CA GLU A 154 3.01 3.72 -11.48
C GLU A 154 3.92 2.66 -12.11
N GLN A 155 4.06 2.71 -13.43
CA GLN A 155 4.90 1.80 -14.22
C GLN A 155 5.99 2.53 -15.02
N ASP A 156 6.02 3.87 -14.97
CA ASP A 156 7.06 4.65 -15.61
C ASP A 156 8.38 4.51 -14.87
N ALA A 157 9.40 3.97 -15.55
CA ALA A 157 10.70 3.70 -14.96
C ALA A 157 11.40 4.96 -14.42
N SER A 158 11.19 6.13 -15.06
CA SER A 158 11.78 7.39 -14.62
C SER A 158 11.15 7.88 -13.31
N ARG A 159 9.84 7.70 -13.16
CA ARG A 159 9.12 8.04 -11.93
C ARG A 159 9.47 7.10 -10.79
N LEU A 160 9.54 5.80 -11.07
CA LEU A 160 9.97 4.79 -10.07
C LEU A 160 11.39 5.08 -9.58
N ALA A 161 12.33 5.41 -10.48
CA ALA A 161 13.68 5.82 -10.10
C ALA A 161 13.68 7.11 -9.26
N ALA A 162 12.80 8.07 -9.55
CA ALA A 162 12.67 9.29 -8.76
C ALA A 162 12.13 9.01 -7.35
N ILE A 163 11.22 8.04 -7.21
CA ILE A 163 10.71 7.58 -5.92
C ILE A 163 11.82 6.91 -5.10
N GLU A 164 12.59 6.02 -5.70
CA GLU A 164 13.72 5.35 -5.05
C GLU A 164 14.75 6.38 -4.55
N ASN A 165 15.09 7.37 -5.39
CA ASN A 165 16.01 8.46 -5.03
C ASN A 165 15.49 9.38 -3.93
N ALA A 166 14.17 9.49 -3.75
CA ALA A 166 13.58 10.24 -2.64
C ALA A 166 13.81 9.57 -1.28
N GLY A 167 14.24 8.31 -1.24
CA GLY A 167 14.62 7.61 -0.02
C GLY A 167 13.52 6.75 0.58
N VAL A 168 12.68 6.13 -0.25
CA VAL A 168 11.74 5.09 0.19
C VAL A 168 12.49 3.82 0.63
N SER A 169 11.91 3.08 1.57
CA SER A 169 12.44 1.80 2.03
C SER A 169 12.04 0.65 1.10
N GLY A 170 10.97 0.83 0.34
CA GLY A 170 10.49 -0.11 -0.66
C GLY A 170 9.31 0.41 -1.46
N ILE A 171 9.11 -0.18 -2.63
CA ILE A 171 7.98 0.11 -3.52
C ILE A 171 7.19 -1.18 -3.72
N CYS A 172 5.88 -1.10 -3.61
CA CYS A 172 4.93 -2.18 -3.85
C CYS A 172 3.92 -1.77 -4.92
N ASP A 173 3.73 -2.63 -5.91
CA ASP A 173 2.74 -2.40 -6.95
C ASP A 173 1.31 -2.63 -6.45
N LYS A 174 0.37 -1.82 -6.92
CA LYS A 174 -1.07 -2.13 -6.80
C LYS A 174 -1.48 -3.13 -7.89
N PRO A 175 -2.23 -4.19 -7.59
CA PRO A 175 -2.87 -4.53 -6.32
C PRO A 175 -1.88 -5.02 -5.27
N PHE A 176 -2.18 -4.71 -4.02
CA PHE A 176 -1.34 -4.94 -2.85
C PHE A 176 -1.15 -6.45 -2.59
N ASP A 177 0.02 -6.99 -2.95
CA ASP A 177 0.34 -8.40 -2.76
C ASP A 177 0.92 -8.67 -1.36
N PRO A 178 0.25 -9.47 -0.51
CA PRO A 178 0.70 -9.72 0.85
C PRO A 178 2.11 -10.30 0.97
N GLY A 179 2.50 -11.17 0.05
CA GLY A 179 3.83 -11.78 0.04
C GLY A 179 4.94 -10.76 -0.26
N THR A 180 4.67 -9.83 -1.16
CA THR A 180 5.59 -8.72 -1.46
C THR A 180 5.68 -7.76 -0.29
N VAL A 181 4.54 -7.39 0.31
CA VAL A 181 4.48 -6.53 1.49
C VAL A 181 5.26 -7.13 2.65
N ARG A 182 5.07 -8.42 2.94
CA ARG A 182 5.83 -9.13 3.97
C ARG A 182 7.34 -8.97 3.78
N ARG A 183 7.85 -9.22 2.58
CA ARG A 183 9.29 -9.10 2.27
C ARG A 183 9.80 -7.66 2.44
N LEU A 184 8.99 -6.67 2.03
CA LEU A 184 9.35 -5.26 2.16
C LEU A 184 9.35 -4.82 3.62
N LEU A 185 8.36 -5.23 4.41
CA LEU A 185 8.30 -4.97 5.85
C LEU A 185 9.50 -5.57 6.58
N GLN A 186 9.84 -6.83 6.31
CA GLN A 186 11.02 -7.47 6.89
C GLN A 186 12.29 -6.66 6.62
N ARG A 187 12.47 -6.16 5.39
CA ARG A 187 13.64 -5.34 5.03
C ARG A 187 13.61 -3.95 5.67
N ALA A 188 12.43 -3.34 5.75
CA ALA A 188 12.26 -1.99 6.29
C ALA A 188 12.49 -1.96 7.80
N LEU A 189 11.90 -2.91 8.54
CA LEU A 189 11.98 -3.01 9.99
C LEU A 189 13.30 -3.61 10.49
N ALA A 190 13.99 -4.43 9.68
CA ALA A 190 15.32 -4.97 10.05
C ALA A 190 16.46 -3.95 9.96
N ARG A 191 16.23 -2.75 9.41
CA ARG A 191 17.23 -1.68 9.23
C ARG A 191 17.12 -0.55 10.25
N GLY A 192 16.12 -0.59 11.10
CA GLY A 192 15.94 0.34 12.23
C GLY A 192 16.55 -0.25 13.47
#